data_817dec3e863cc814e29adf6ce433046b
#
_entry.id   817dec3e863cc814e29adf6ce433046b
#
_cell.length_a   1.000
_cell.length_b   1.000
_cell.length_c   1.000
_cell.angle_alpha   90.00
_cell.angle_beta   90.00
_cell.angle_gamma   90.00
#
_symmetry.space_group_name_H-M   'P 1'
#
loop_
_entity.id
_entity.type
_entity.pdbx_description
1 polymer ?
#
loop_
_entity_poly.entity_id
_entity_poly.type
_entity_poly.pdbx_seq_one_letter_code
_entity_poly.pdbx_strand_id
1 'polypeptide(L)'
;GWARSGGIKSDRIAYGFPLIVKHNGAENYGGPLFWAHYSYIGLNPTGLKDQYADYWKVNQNQTLINYNYCVDNPKEYEGYSDSCWGLSASYTVDGYTAHKPMVNDKGVITPTAALSSFPYTPTESMRALKYFYNDLGDKIWGKYGFYDAFSIQYDWYPERYLAIDQLTIAPMIENERTGLLWDLFMSSPEIQEGLEKLDFTFTTK
;
A
#
# COMPACT_ATOMS: atom_id res chain seq x y z
N GLY A 1 11.96 -0.10 -17.79
CA GLY A 1 10.63 -0.48 -17.99
C GLY A 1 9.54 0.50 -17.58
N TRP A 2 8.89 0.27 -16.49
CA TRP A 2 7.68 0.97 -16.08
C TRP A 2 7.86 2.49 -15.85
N ALA A 3 8.92 2.86 -15.17
CA ALA A 3 9.26 4.26 -14.94
C ALA A 3 9.58 5.02 -16.24
N ARG A 4 10.21 4.34 -17.21
CA ARG A 4 10.58 4.92 -18.51
C ARG A 4 9.41 5.08 -19.48
N SER A 5 8.26 4.54 -19.19
CA SER A 5 7.05 4.70 -20.02
C SER A 5 6.39 6.09 -19.86
N GLY A 6 7.00 7.01 -19.14
CA GLY A 6 6.50 8.37 -18.96
C GLY A 6 5.30 8.50 -18.04
N GLY A 7 5.00 7.44 -17.24
CA GLY A 7 3.77 7.33 -16.49
C GLY A 7 3.79 7.88 -15.07
N ILE A 8 4.86 8.52 -14.60
CA ILE A 8 5.05 8.72 -13.14
C ILE A 8 4.75 10.13 -12.67
N LYS A 9 4.75 11.15 -13.53
CA LYS A 9 4.51 12.53 -13.08
C LYS A 9 3.15 13.04 -13.51
N SER A 10 2.38 13.46 -12.52
CA SER A 10 1.22 14.29 -12.73
C SER A 10 1.38 15.57 -11.90
N ASP A 11 1.06 16.71 -12.48
CA ASP A 11 0.93 18.00 -11.79
C ASP A 11 -0.39 18.08 -10.98
N ARG A 12 -1.24 17.08 -11.10
CA ARG A 12 -2.48 16.99 -10.35
C ARG A 12 -2.25 16.60 -8.91
N ILE A 13 -3.17 17.03 -8.06
CA ILE A 13 -3.19 16.76 -6.63
C ILE A 13 -4.45 15.96 -6.30
N ALA A 14 -4.31 14.93 -5.48
CA ALA A 14 -5.40 14.21 -4.87
C ALA A 14 -5.22 14.20 -3.35
N TYR A 15 -6.27 14.54 -2.61
CA TYR A 15 -6.26 14.53 -1.14
C TYR A 15 -5.05 15.29 -0.54
N GLY A 16 -4.65 16.40 -1.18
CA GLY A 16 -3.54 17.23 -0.73
C GLY A 16 -2.14 16.76 -1.16
N PHE A 17 -2.04 15.66 -1.88
CA PHE A 17 -0.76 15.09 -2.32
C PHE A 17 -0.66 15.03 -3.85
N PRO A 18 0.54 15.20 -4.41
CA PRO A 18 0.74 15.03 -5.85
C PRO A 18 0.36 13.62 -6.30
N LEU A 19 -0.45 13.54 -7.36
CA LEU A 19 -0.68 12.30 -8.09
C LEU A 19 0.59 11.94 -8.86
N ILE A 20 1.23 10.86 -8.46
CA ILE A 20 2.55 10.50 -8.98
C ILE A 20 2.45 9.39 -10.02
N VAL A 21 1.29 8.75 -10.17
CA VAL A 21 1.19 7.55 -10.99
C VAL A 21 0.18 7.72 -12.11
N LYS A 22 0.70 7.79 -13.35
CA LYS A 22 -0.04 7.41 -14.54
C LYS A 22 0.35 5.99 -14.93
N HIS A 23 -0.53 5.05 -14.82
CA HIS A 23 -0.32 3.71 -15.36
C HIS A 23 -1.09 3.57 -16.67
N ASN A 24 -0.39 3.25 -17.78
CA ASN A 24 -0.99 3.11 -19.11
C ASN A 24 -1.83 4.35 -19.56
N GLY A 25 -1.37 5.54 -19.23
CA GLY A 25 -2.05 6.77 -19.60
C GLY A 25 -3.29 7.13 -18.76
N ALA A 26 -3.74 6.26 -17.86
CA ALA A 26 -4.83 6.52 -16.96
C ALA A 26 -4.36 7.16 -15.65
N GLU A 27 -5.07 8.15 -15.17
CA GLU A 27 -4.88 8.69 -13.83
C GLU A 27 -5.51 7.74 -12.82
N ASN A 28 -4.72 7.34 -11.82
CA ASN A 28 -5.15 6.42 -10.78
C ASN A 28 -4.98 7.04 -9.41
N TYR A 29 -5.60 8.05 -9.02
CA TYR A 29 -5.64 8.67 -7.68
C TYR A 29 -4.88 7.90 -6.58
N GLY A 30 -3.58 7.67 -6.79
CA GLY A 30 -2.71 6.86 -5.95
C GLY A 30 -2.70 5.34 -6.23
N GLY A 31 -3.69 4.80 -6.94
CA GLY A 31 -3.80 3.37 -7.25
C GLY A 31 -4.05 2.47 -6.03
N PRO A 32 -4.11 1.14 -6.22
CA PRO A 32 -4.18 0.17 -5.14
C PRO A 32 -2.83 0.09 -4.41
N LEU A 33 -2.84 -0.04 -3.08
CA LEU A 33 -1.63 0.10 -2.27
C LEU A 33 -0.61 -1.04 -2.45
N PHE A 34 -0.98 -2.17 -3.00
CA PHE A 34 0.01 -3.22 -3.27
C PHE A 34 1.16 -2.71 -4.19
N TRP A 35 0.95 -1.68 -4.98
CA TRP A 35 2.00 -1.05 -5.78
C TRP A 35 3.11 -0.40 -4.93
N ALA A 36 2.77 0.09 -3.75
CA ALA A 36 3.73 0.64 -2.80
C ALA A 36 4.39 -0.43 -1.92
N HIS A 37 3.92 -1.67 -1.98
CA HIS A 37 4.38 -2.75 -1.11
C HIS A 37 5.27 -3.76 -1.84
N TYR A 38 4.75 -4.43 -2.87
CA TYR A 38 5.40 -5.58 -3.49
C TYR A 38 6.81 -5.31 -3.99
N SER A 39 6.99 -4.25 -4.77
CA SER A 39 8.30 -3.89 -5.30
C SER A 39 9.27 -3.48 -4.20
N TYR A 40 8.77 -3.07 -3.05
CA TYR A 40 9.54 -2.50 -1.96
C TYR A 40 9.64 -3.41 -0.73
N ILE A 41 9.30 -4.68 -0.85
CA ILE A 41 9.63 -5.69 0.17
C ILE A 41 11.15 -5.83 0.30
N GLY A 42 11.86 -5.92 -0.82
CA GLY A 42 13.32 -6.01 -0.86
C GLY A 42 13.99 -4.71 -1.30
N LEU A 43 13.45 -4.04 -2.32
CA LEU A 43 14.00 -2.79 -2.83
C LEU A 43 13.74 -1.66 -1.84
N ASN A 44 14.79 -1.17 -1.16
CA ASN A 44 14.66 -0.09 -0.20
C ASN A 44 14.32 1.24 -0.91
N PRO A 45 13.15 1.84 -0.67
CA PRO A 45 12.80 3.10 -1.29
C PRO A 45 13.49 4.31 -0.66
N THR A 46 14.14 4.15 0.51
CA THR A 46 14.84 5.24 1.19
C THR A 46 16.07 5.67 0.39
N GLY A 47 16.06 6.91 -0.06
CA GLY A 47 17.14 7.44 -0.91
C GLY A 47 17.13 6.91 -2.35
N LEU A 48 16.18 6.04 -2.70
CA LEU A 48 16.03 5.54 -4.06
C LEU A 48 15.40 6.61 -4.96
N LYS A 49 16.17 7.08 -5.93
CA LYS A 49 15.77 8.17 -6.86
C LYS A 49 16.28 7.90 -8.26
N ASP A 50 15.55 8.42 -9.22
CA ASP A 50 15.98 8.55 -10.59
C ASP A 50 15.57 9.92 -11.15
N GLN A 51 15.70 10.12 -12.47
CA GLN A 51 15.26 11.34 -13.13
C GLN A 51 13.74 11.61 -13.04
N TYR A 52 12.95 10.62 -12.64
CA TYR A 52 11.47 10.70 -12.62
C TYR A 52 10.92 10.93 -11.23
N ALA A 53 11.51 10.33 -10.19
CA ALA A 53 10.91 10.33 -8.87
C ALA A 53 11.89 10.12 -7.71
N ASP A 54 11.47 10.56 -6.54
CA ASP A 54 11.91 10.10 -5.22
C ASP A 54 10.91 9.03 -4.76
N TYR A 55 11.35 7.77 -4.74
CA TYR A 55 10.43 6.63 -4.55
C TYR A 55 9.91 6.50 -3.13
N TRP A 56 10.63 7.00 -2.13
CA TRP A 56 10.10 7.12 -0.78
C TRP A 56 8.88 8.05 -0.76
N LYS A 57 9.02 9.24 -1.32
CA LYS A 57 7.92 10.21 -1.41
C LYS A 57 6.75 9.72 -2.23
N VAL A 58 7.02 9.01 -3.33
CA VAL A 58 5.97 8.41 -4.17
C VAL A 58 5.11 7.47 -3.34
N ASN A 59 5.75 6.52 -2.64
CA ASN A 59 5.03 5.51 -1.86
C ASN A 59 4.30 6.13 -0.65
N GLN A 60 4.93 7.08 0.04
CA GLN A 60 4.31 7.80 1.14
C GLN A 60 3.09 8.59 0.68
N ASN A 61 3.20 9.35 -0.42
CA ASN A 61 2.07 10.10 -0.96
C ASN A 61 0.94 9.18 -1.43
N GLN A 62 1.26 8.07 -2.08
CA GLN A 62 0.25 7.09 -2.50
C GLN A 62 -0.49 6.51 -1.29
N THR A 63 0.21 6.21 -0.21
CA THR A 63 -0.38 5.73 1.03
C THR A 63 -1.27 6.79 1.67
N LEU A 64 -0.80 8.03 1.77
CA LEU A 64 -1.57 9.13 2.35
C LEU A 64 -2.80 9.50 1.52
N ILE A 65 -2.74 9.40 0.19
CA ILE A 65 -3.92 9.56 -0.68
C ILE A 65 -4.97 8.50 -0.35
N ASN A 66 -4.56 7.24 -0.19
CA ASN A 66 -5.46 6.14 0.15
C ASN A 66 -6.07 6.31 1.54
N TYR A 67 -5.26 6.66 2.52
CA TYR A 67 -5.68 6.97 3.89
C TYR A 67 -6.69 8.13 3.91
N ASN A 68 -6.32 9.29 3.36
CA ASN A 68 -7.18 10.48 3.37
C ASN A 68 -8.48 10.26 2.59
N TYR A 69 -8.46 9.46 1.51
CA TYR A 69 -9.68 9.07 0.83
C TYR A 69 -10.64 8.30 1.75
N CYS A 70 -10.14 7.36 2.53
CA CYS A 70 -10.99 6.63 3.48
C CYS A 70 -11.48 7.53 4.63
N VAL A 71 -10.64 8.46 5.10
CA VAL A 71 -11.04 9.45 6.13
C VAL A 71 -12.13 10.39 5.59
N ASP A 72 -11.93 10.92 4.39
CA ASP A 72 -12.88 11.82 3.72
C ASP A 72 -14.18 11.10 3.31
N ASN A 73 -14.06 9.81 3.03
CA ASN A 73 -15.17 8.89 2.74
C ASN A 73 -16.22 9.48 1.77
N PRO A 74 -15.84 9.88 0.55
CA PRO A 74 -16.75 10.60 -0.35
C PRO A 74 -17.93 9.76 -0.86
N LYS A 75 -17.91 8.45 -0.61
CA LYS A 75 -19.01 7.53 -0.94
C LYS A 75 -19.85 7.14 0.28
N GLU A 76 -19.55 7.71 1.44
CA GLU A 76 -20.31 7.52 2.68
C GLU A 76 -20.44 6.04 3.10
N TYR A 77 -19.41 5.21 2.83
CA TYR A 77 -19.41 3.82 3.27
C TYR A 77 -19.30 3.72 4.79
N GLU A 78 -20.16 2.92 5.40
CA GLU A 78 -20.09 2.64 6.82
C GLU A 78 -18.75 1.99 7.19
N GLY A 79 -18.13 2.47 8.27
CA GLY A 79 -16.88 1.96 8.80
C GLY A 79 -15.63 2.68 8.30
N TYR A 80 -15.64 3.34 7.14
CA TYR A 80 -14.47 4.09 6.67
C TYR A 80 -14.13 5.25 7.63
N SER A 81 -12.89 5.32 8.06
CA SER A 81 -12.42 6.33 9.03
C SER A 81 -10.91 6.42 9.06
N ASP A 82 -10.37 7.24 9.97
CA ASP A 82 -8.94 7.34 10.28
C ASP A 82 -8.36 6.07 10.94
N SER A 83 -9.20 5.20 11.45
CA SER A 83 -8.85 3.93 12.08
C SER A 83 -9.22 2.71 11.21
N CYS A 84 -10.09 2.91 10.21
CA CYS A 84 -10.55 1.85 9.32
C CYS A 84 -10.37 2.27 7.87
N TRP A 85 -9.20 1.96 7.33
CA TRP A 85 -8.79 2.37 5.99
C TRP A 85 -7.93 1.32 5.30
N GLY A 86 -7.81 1.44 3.99
CA GLY A 86 -6.89 0.64 3.20
C GLY A 86 -7.56 -0.03 2.02
N LEU A 87 -7.23 0.45 0.81
CA LEU A 87 -7.71 -0.05 -0.46
C LEU A 87 -6.55 -0.68 -1.24
N SER A 88 -6.69 -1.97 -1.52
CA SER A 88 -5.74 -2.75 -2.31
C SER A 88 -6.48 -3.84 -3.07
N ALA A 89 -5.76 -4.73 -3.74
CA ALA A 89 -6.35 -5.92 -4.33
C ALA A 89 -6.86 -6.85 -3.22
N SER A 90 -8.08 -7.36 -3.36
CA SER A 90 -8.70 -8.28 -2.41
C SER A 90 -9.99 -8.88 -2.94
N TYR A 91 -10.56 -9.81 -2.20
CA TYR A 91 -11.95 -10.22 -2.39
C TYR A 91 -12.93 -9.09 -2.07
N THR A 92 -14.09 -9.15 -2.70
CA THR A 92 -15.27 -8.33 -2.43
C THR A 92 -16.49 -9.23 -2.27
N VAL A 93 -17.65 -8.64 -1.98
CA VAL A 93 -18.92 -9.35 -2.00
C VAL A 93 -19.24 -9.96 -3.37
N ASP A 94 -18.75 -9.37 -4.45
CA ASP A 94 -19.04 -9.75 -5.84
C ASP A 94 -17.87 -10.47 -6.53
N GLY A 95 -16.76 -10.74 -5.85
CA GLY A 95 -15.59 -11.37 -6.44
C GLY A 95 -14.28 -10.68 -6.07
N TYR A 96 -13.26 -10.77 -6.90
CA TYR A 96 -11.93 -10.20 -6.67
C TYR A 96 -11.70 -8.96 -7.52
N THR A 97 -11.15 -7.89 -6.93
CA THR A 97 -10.77 -6.70 -7.67
C THR A 97 -9.64 -5.91 -6.98
N ALA A 98 -8.98 -5.04 -7.74
CA ALA A 98 -7.98 -4.12 -7.21
C ALA A 98 -8.65 -2.80 -6.81
N HIS A 99 -8.99 -2.68 -5.53
CA HIS A 99 -9.58 -1.46 -4.98
C HIS A 99 -8.59 -0.31 -5.01
N LYS A 100 -9.11 0.88 -5.26
CA LYS A 100 -8.33 2.12 -5.26
C LYS A 100 -9.24 3.33 -5.07
N PRO A 101 -8.73 4.44 -4.53
CA PRO A 101 -9.51 5.66 -4.35
C PRO A 101 -10.24 6.11 -5.62
N MET A 102 -11.42 6.67 -5.47
CA MET A 102 -12.28 7.26 -6.49
C MET A 102 -12.77 6.27 -7.56
N VAL A 103 -11.85 5.60 -8.24
CA VAL A 103 -12.14 4.89 -9.50
C VAL A 103 -12.73 3.50 -9.27
N ASN A 104 -12.25 2.77 -8.27
CA ASN A 104 -12.70 1.41 -8.00
C ASN A 104 -12.73 1.14 -6.50
N ASP A 105 -13.69 1.69 -5.83
CA ASP A 105 -13.96 1.45 -4.42
C ASP A 105 -15.32 0.77 -4.27
N LYS A 106 -15.33 -0.36 -3.56
CA LYS A 106 -16.48 -1.24 -3.37
C LYS A 106 -17.00 -1.28 -1.92
N GLY A 107 -16.57 -0.35 -1.08
CA GLY A 107 -16.96 -0.37 0.34
C GLY A 107 -16.32 -1.54 1.11
N VAL A 108 -15.13 -1.95 0.70
CA VAL A 108 -14.38 -3.08 1.29
C VAL A 108 -13.03 -2.58 1.75
N ILE A 109 -12.64 -2.93 2.96
CA ILE A 109 -11.32 -2.65 3.53
C ILE A 109 -10.45 -3.91 3.45
N THR A 110 -9.21 -3.71 3.06
CA THR A 110 -8.19 -4.74 2.95
C THR A 110 -7.11 -4.48 4.01
N PRO A 111 -7.04 -5.28 5.09
CA PRO A 111 -6.09 -5.03 6.19
C PRO A 111 -4.64 -4.87 5.74
N THR A 112 -4.21 -5.64 4.74
CA THR A 112 -2.85 -5.54 4.19
C THR A 112 -2.51 -4.14 3.67
N ALA A 113 -3.48 -3.40 3.15
CA ALA A 113 -3.24 -2.06 2.62
C ALA A 113 -2.72 -1.10 3.71
N ALA A 114 -3.37 -1.09 4.86
CA ALA A 114 -2.95 -0.28 6.00
C ALA A 114 -1.69 -0.85 6.68
N LEU A 115 -1.64 -2.18 6.89
CA LEU A 115 -0.59 -2.81 7.69
C LEU A 115 0.74 -2.94 6.95
N SER A 116 0.73 -3.17 5.64
CA SER A 116 1.96 -3.17 4.85
C SER A 116 2.50 -1.76 4.58
N SER A 117 1.75 -0.73 4.96
CA SER A 117 2.15 0.66 4.84
C SER A 117 2.89 1.21 6.06
N PHE A 118 3.18 0.39 7.07
CA PHE A 118 3.90 0.82 8.28
C PHE A 118 5.14 1.67 8.00
N PRO A 119 6.02 1.36 7.04
CA PRO A 119 7.19 2.19 6.78
C PRO A 119 6.85 3.62 6.32
N TYR A 120 5.72 3.80 5.66
CA TYR A 120 5.33 5.09 5.07
C TYR A 120 4.45 5.93 5.98
N THR A 121 3.62 5.28 6.80
CA THR A 121 2.60 5.91 7.65
C THR A 121 2.47 5.18 8.98
N PRO A 122 3.53 5.15 9.83
CA PRO A 122 3.54 4.32 11.04
C PRO A 122 2.44 4.69 12.03
N THR A 123 2.08 5.96 12.13
CA THR A 123 1.02 6.43 13.03
C THR A 123 -0.36 5.96 12.58
N GLU A 124 -0.69 6.15 11.32
CA GLU A 124 -1.96 5.79 10.70
C GLU A 124 -2.11 4.26 10.65
N SER A 125 -1.05 3.56 10.27
CA SER A 125 -0.99 2.10 10.24
C SER A 125 -1.16 1.47 11.63
N MET A 126 -0.53 2.05 12.66
CA MET A 126 -0.69 1.60 14.05
C MET A 126 -2.12 1.82 14.56
N ARG A 127 -2.77 2.91 14.17
CA ARG A 127 -4.16 3.19 14.52
C ARG A 127 -5.08 2.14 13.89
N ALA A 128 -4.89 1.84 12.61
CA ALA A 128 -5.62 0.80 11.91
C ALA A 128 -5.38 -0.59 12.55
N LEU A 129 -4.14 -0.94 12.84
CA LEU A 129 -3.81 -2.21 13.50
C LEU A 129 -4.57 -2.38 14.83
N LYS A 130 -4.57 -1.34 15.67
CA LYS A 130 -5.28 -1.37 16.96
C LYS A 130 -6.78 -1.56 16.77
N TYR A 131 -7.39 -0.84 15.85
CA TYR A 131 -8.81 -0.97 15.56
C TYR A 131 -9.14 -2.35 14.99
N PHE A 132 -8.40 -2.82 14.01
CA PHE A 132 -8.61 -4.13 13.42
C PHE A 132 -8.46 -5.26 14.43
N TYR A 133 -7.50 -5.17 15.34
CA TYR A 133 -7.25 -6.23 16.31
C TYR A 133 -8.18 -6.16 17.53
N ASN A 134 -8.37 -4.96 18.10
CA ASN A 134 -9.11 -4.82 19.37
C ASN A 134 -10.63 -4.74 19.16
N ASP A 135 -11.08 -4.07 18.09
CA ASP A 135 -12.49 -3.77 17.89
C ASP A 135 -13.15 -4.76 16.91
N LEU A 136 -12.39 -5.25 15.92
CA LEU A 136 -12.89 -6.18 14.91
C LEU A 136 -12.24 -7.56 14.96
N GLY A 137 -11.32 -7.83 15.88
CA GLY A 137 -10.54 -9.06 15.93
C GLY A 137 -11.38 -10.33 15.93
N ASP A 138 -12.47 -10.35 16.67
CA ASP A 138 -13.40 -11.49 16.70
C ASP A 138 -14.02 -11.83 15.32
N LYS A 139 -14.01 -10.89 14.38
CA LYS A 139 -14.58 -11.03 13.04
C LYS A 139 -13.53 -11.23 11.94
N ILE A 140 -12.33 -10.62 12.08
CA ILE A 140 -11.35 -10.52 11.00
C ILE A 140 -9.98 -11.11 11.33
N TRP A 141 -9.76 -11.66 12.52
CA TRP A 141 -8.52 -12.31 12.94
C TRP A 141 -8.70 -13.81 13.09
N GLY A 142 -7.91 -14.59 12.39
CA GLY A 142 -7.94 -16.05 12.45
C GLY A 142 -6.56 -16.67 12.67
N LYS A 143 -6.43 -17.96 12.36
CA LYS A 143 -5.25 -18.77 12.67
C LYS A 143 -3.94 -18.20 12.11
N TYR A 144 -3.98 -17.52 10.96
CA TYR A 144 -2.80 -17.00 10.27
C TYR A 144 -2.74 -15.47 10.26
N GLY A 145 -3.46 -14.81 11.16
CA GLY A 145 -3.56 -13.36 11.22
C GLY A 145 -4.86 -12.83 10.63
N PHE A 146 -4.84 -11.60 10.14
CA PHE A 146 -6.03 -10.99 9.54
C PHE A 146 -6.49 -11.73 8.28
N TYR A 147 -7.80 -11.81 8.10
CA TYR A 147 -8.41 -12.25 6.84
C TYR A 147 -8.14 -11.24 5.72
N ASP A 148 -8.33 -11.66 4.47
CA ASP A 148 -7.99 -10.89 3.27
C ASP A 148 -8.70 -9.54 3.21
N ALA A 149 -10.00 -9.52 3.46
CA ALA A 149 -10.83 -8.33 3.34
C ALA A 149 -12.08 -8.42 4.19
N PHE A 150 -12.70 -7.28 4.47
CA PHE A 150 -14.00 -7.18 5.15
C PHE A 150 -14.76 -5.93 4.72
N SER A 151 -16.06 -5.91 5.00
CA SER A 151 -16.91 -4.74 4.81
C SER A 151 -17.89 -4.59 5.96
N ILE A 152 -17.81 -3.46 6.66
CA ILE A 152 -18.81 -3.08 7.68
C ILE A 152 -20.11 -2.70 6.97
N GLN A 153 -20.02 -1.97 5.86
CA GLN A 153 -21.15 -1.55 5.03
C GLN A 153 -22.10 -2.71 4.66
N TYR A 154 -21.53 -3.89 4.39
CA TYR A 154 -22.31 -5.06 3.94
C TYR A 154 -22.40 -6.16 5.00
N ASP A 155 -21.97 -5.93 6.23
CA ASP A 155 -21.83 -6.93 7.29
C ASP A 155 -21.14 -8.21 6.76
N TRP A 156 -20.05 -8.03 6.00
CA TRP A 156 -19.38 -9.09 5.27
C TRP A 156 -17.96 -9.32 5.82
N TYR A 157 -17.73 -10.50 6.41
CA TYR A 157 -16.48 -10.87 7.09
C TYR A 157 -16.07 -12.29 6.70
N PRO A 158 -15.55 -12.51 5.48
CA PRO A 158 -15.18 -13.84 5.01
C PRO A 158 -13.94 -14.36 5.71
N GLU A 159 -13.98 -15.56 6.24
CA GLU A 159 -12.82 -16.26 6.83
C GLU A 159 -11.90 -16.79 5.72
N ARG A 160 -11.31 -15.88 4.94
CA ARG A 160 -10.46 -16.23 3.79
C ARG A 160 -9.08 -15.62 3.93
N TYR A 161 -8.08 -16.40 3.51
CA TYR A 161 -6.71 -15.96 3.34
C TYR A 161 -6.35 -15.98 1.87
N LEU A 162 -5.66 -14.95 1.42
CA LEU A 162 -5.07 -14.88 0.10
C LEU A 162 -3.60 -14.49 0.23
N ALA A 163 -2.72 -15.47 0.11
CA ALA A 163 -1.31 -15.31 0.41
C ALA A 163 -0.68 -14.16 -0.39
N ILE A 164 -1.03 -14.03 -1.67
CA ILE A 164 -0.49 -12.95 -2.50
C ILE A 164 -0.84 -11.56 -1.94
N ASP A 165 -1.99 -11.37 -1.33
CA ASP A 165 -2.39 -10.06 -0.81
C ASP A 165 -1.83 -9.79 0.59
N GLN A 166 -1.68 -10.84 1.43
CA GLN A 166 -1.37 -10.71 2.85
C GLN A 166 0.10 -10.88 3.22
N LEU A 167 0.89 -11.58 2.38
CA LEU A 167 2.30 -11.85 2.68
C LEU A 167 3.19 -10.60 2.73
N THR A 168 2.70 -9.45 2.32
CA THR A 168 3.41 -8.18 2.43
C THR A 168 3.41 -7.62 3.86
N ILE A 169 2.46 -8.01 4.72
CA ILE A 169 2.30 -7.45 6.07
C ILE A 169 3.56 -7.65 6.91
N ALA A 170 3.94 -8.89 7.14
CA ALA A 170 5.08 -9.20 8.02
C ALA A 170 6.41 -8.65 7.48
N PRO A 171 6.76 -8.80 6.19
CA PRO A 171 7.96 -8.20 5.62
C PRO A 171 8.03 -6.68 5.75
N MET A 172 6.93 -5.98 5.48
CA MET A 172 6.94 -4.51 5.55
C MET A 172 7.01 -4.01 7.00
N ILE A 173 6.36 -4.68 7.95
CA ILE A 173 6.52 -4.37 9.37
C ILE A 173 7.95 -4.66 9.83
N GLU A 174 8.57 -5.75 9.38
CA GLU A 174 9.96 -6.05 9.72
C GLU A 174 10.93 -5.02 9.12
N ASN A 175 10.66 -4.55 7.92
CA ASN A 175 11.43 -3.47 7.31
C ASN A 175 11.33 -2.17 8.12
N GLU A 176 10.16 -1.82 8.62
CA GLU A 176 10.00 -0.67 9.52
C GLU A 176 10.77 -0.86 10.84
N ARG A 177 10.76 -2.08 11.40
CA ARG A 177 11.40 -2.36 12.69
C ARG A 177 12.92 -2.42 12.59
N THR A 178 13.47 -3.04 11.58
CA THR A 178 14.89 -3.41 11.52
C THR A 178 15.57 -3.11 10.18
N GLY A 179 14.80 -2.93 9.10
CA GLY A 179 15.34 -2.83 7.74
C GLY A 179 15.84 -4.16 7.17
N LEU A 180 15.57 -5.30 7.82
CA LEU A 180 16.20 -6.58 7.51
C LEU A 180 16.14 -6.99 6.04
N LEU A 181 14.93 -6.96 5.44
CA LEU A 181 14.78 -7.41 4.06
C LEU A 181 15.37 -6.39 3.07
N TRP A 182 15.29 -5.12 3.39
CA TRP A 182 15.93 -4.07 2.62
C TRP A 182 17.45 -4.23 2.62
N ASP A 183 18.05 -4.42 3.80
CA ASP A 183 19.50 -4.59 3.93
C ASP A 183 19.96 -5.84 3.18
N LEU A 184 19.25 -6.97 3.32
CA LEU A 184 19.57 -8.21 2.62
C LEU A 184 19.47 -8.06 1.09
N PHE A 185 18.38 -7.49 0.59
CA PHE A 185 18.18 -7.34 -0.85
C PHE A 185 19.15 -6.35 -1.47
N MET A 186 19.32 -5.18 -0.84
CA MET A 186 20.20 -4.12 -1.33
C MET A 186 21.69 -4.47 -1.20
N SER A 187 22.06 -5.47 -0.41
CA SER A 187 23.44 -5.96 -0.32
C SER A 187 23.87 -6.80 -1.52
N SER A 188 22.94 -7.29 -2.37
CA SER A 188 23.27 -8.08 -3.55
C SER A 188 23.98 -7.23 -4.60
N PRO A 189 25.20 -7.65 -5.07
CA PRO A 189 25.91 -6.95 -6.12
C PRO A 189 25.10 -6.85 -7.43
N GLU A 190 24.32 -7.85 -7.75
CA GLU A 190 23.48 -7.88 -8.96
C GLU A 190 22.38 -6.81 -8.92
N ILE A 191 21.82 -6.57 -7.73
CA ILE A 191 20.82 -5.52 -7.52
C ILE A 191 21.46 -4.14 -7.66
N GLN A 192 22.61 -3.93 -7.03
CA GLN A 192 23.35 -2.67 -7.12
C GLN A 192 23.74 -2.36 -8.56
N GLU A 193 24.36 -3.32 -9.27
CA GLU A 193 24.71 -3.17 -10.68
C GLU A 193 23.47 -2.89 -11.56
N GLY A 194 22.35 -3.54 -11.27
CA GLY A 194 21.08 -3.30 -11.98
C GLY A 194 20.54 -1.89 -11.77
N LEU A 195 20.60 -1.38 -10.55
CA LEU A 195 20.19 -0.02 -10.22
C LEU A 195 21.09 1.03 -10.86
N GLU A 196 22.41 0.83 -10.83
CA GLU A 196 23.38 1.70 -11.50
C GLU A 196 23.14 1.76 -13.01
N LYS A 197 22.96 0.62 -13.68
CA LYS A 197 22.64 0.55 -15.12
C LYS A 197 21.33 1.24 -15.50
N LEU A 198 20.44 1.41 -14.54
CA LEU A 198 19.15 2.09 -14.71
C LEU A 198 19.21 3.56 -14.27
N ASP A 199 20.40 4.08 -13.94
CA ASP A 199 20.65 5.45 -13.50
C ASP A 199 19.89 5.81 -12.20
N PHE A 200 19.74 4.84 -11.28
CA PHE A 200 19.22 5.12 -9.94
C PHE A 200 20.31 5.65 -9.00
N THR A 201 19.93 6.59 -8.17
CA THR A 201 20.64 6.90 -6.93
C THR A 201 20.01 6.11 -5.81
N PHE A 202 20.81 5.46 -4.97
CA PHE A 202 20.35 4.65 -3.84
C PHE A 202 21.38 4.67 -2.70
N THR A 203 20.95 4.27 -1.51
CA THR A 203 21.85 4.11 -0.36
C THR A 203 22.11 2.64 -0.11
N THR A 204 23.38 2.28 0.08
CA THR A 204 23.82 1.01 0.66
C THR A 204 24.26 1.28 2.10
N LYS A 205 23.86 0.44 3.04
CA LYS A 205 24.46 0.47 4.39
C LYS A 205 25.85 -0.11 4.36
#